data_df71ab81d8e09d85e530d2f3e61a00ee
#
_entry.id   df71ab81d8e09d85e530d2f3e61a00ee
#
_cell.length_a   1.000
_cell.length_b   1.000
_cell.length_c   1.000
_cell.angle_alpha   90.00
_cell.angle_beta   90.00
_cell.angle_gamma   90.00
#
_symmetry.space_group_name_H-M   'P 1'
#
loop_
_entity.id
_entity.type
_entity.pdbx_description
1 polymer ?
#
loop_
_entity_poly.entity_id
_entity_poly.type
_entity_poly.pdbx_seq_one_letter_code
_entity_poly.pdbx_strand_id
1 'polypeptide(L)'
;MDLLAVVVGALAGGDDGVMGMELLGGEPAFGPWRAVDASAIIEFVLGGGRWPLGRPLVVAVDGRGGSGKSTLAAALAGTHVGAVVVHTDDVAWHEPFFGWGPLLRDGVLLPLRRGEAVAFRPPAWGRHGRDGWIEVPAGSGLVVVEGVGAAQRSFGDLIDASIWVQSDFVEAERRGIARDVAEGLNGGREAAVAFWHEWMSHELTFLSEQRPWERARLVVAGTNVMDLPAGQFAVSPPTPSTPVSRP
;
A
#
# COMPACT_ATOMS: atom_id res chain seq x y z
N MET A 1 -27.10 6.44 -7.65
CA MET A 1 -26.32 7.50 -8.31
C MET A 1 -24.94 6.93 -8.50
N ASP A 2 -24.52 6.76 -9.73
CA ASP A 2 -23.36 5.95 -10.10
C ASP A 2 -22.07 6.66 -9.65
N LEU A 3 -21.39 6.14 -8.63
CA LEU A 3 -20.13 6.69 -8.10
C LEU A 3 -19.05 6.73 -9.19
N LEU A 4 -19.09 5.81 -10.14
CA LEU A 4 -18.21 5.77 -11.31
C LEU A 4 -18.42 7.01 -12.20
N ALA A 5 -19.66 7.43 -12.37
CA ALA A 5 -20.01 8.64 -13.13
C ALA A 5 -19.61 9.93 -12.41
N VAL A 6 -19.66 9.93 -11.07
CA VAL A 6 -19.20 11.05 -10.22
C VAL A 6 -17.68 11.18 -10.26
N VAL A 7 -16.94 10.07 -10.28
CA VAL A 7 -15.48 10.08 -10.38
C VAL A 7 -15.01 10.49 -11.79
N VAL A 8 -15.73 10.08 -12.85
CA VAL A 8 -15.38 10.40 -14.24
C VAL A 8 -15.90 11.78 -14.67
N GLY A 9 -17.08 12.20 -14.20
CA GLY A 9 -17.75 13.43 -14.66
C GLY A 9 -17.22 14.76 -14.11
N ALA A 10 -16.36 14.76 -13.10
CA ALA A 10 -15.85 15.99 -12.49
C ALA A 10 -14.36 16.28 -12.83
N LEU A 11 -13.83 15.67 -13.90
CA LEU A 11 -12.45 15.90 -14.38
C LEU A 11 -12.24 17.23 -15.13
N ALA A 12 -13.25 18.09 -15.19
CA ALA A 12 -13.15 19.41 -15.83
C ALA A 12 -13.20 20.51 -14.77
N GLY A 13 -12.06 21.03 -14.36
CA GLY A 13 -11.94 22.32 -13.67
C GLY A 13 -11.19 22.28 -12.34
N GLY A 14 -10.01 22.89 -12.30
CA GLY A 14 -9.30 23.25 -11.08
C GLY A 14 -7.79 23.24 -11.29
N ASP A 15 -7.25 24.35 -11.78
CA ASP A 15 -5.82 24.65 -11.81
C ASP A 15 -5.45 25.25 -10.44
N ASP A 16 -5.22 24.39 -9.44
CA ASP A 16 -4.68 24.80 -8.14
C ASP A 16 -3.31 24.14 -7.96
N GLY A 17 -2.29 24.98 -7.78
CA GLY A 17 -0.87 24.67 -7.73
C GLY A 17 -0.49 23.44 -6.90
N VAL A 18 -0.41 22.29 -7.56
CA VAL A 18 0.16 21.08 -7.01
C VAL A 18 1.65 21.35 -6.77
N MET A 19 2.07 21.43 -5.51
CA MET A 19 3.49 21.34 -5.19
C MET A 19 3.99 20.02 -5.77
N GLY A 20 4.88 20.09 -6.78
CA GLY A 20 5.38 18.91 -7.47
C GLY A 20 6.07 17.99 -6.48
N MET A 21 5.58 16.75 -6.31
CA MET A 21 6.29 15.72 -5.57
C MET A 21 7.57 15.37 -6.32
N GLU A 22 8.65 15.18 -5.59
CA GLU A 22 9.83 14.49 -6.10
C GLU A 22 9.52 12.99 -6.14
N LEU A 23 9.44 12.42 -7.35
CA LEU A 23 9.04 11.04 -7.56
C LEU A 23 10.23 10.15 -7.95
N LEU A 24 10.06 8.85 -7.82
CA LEU A 24 11.01 7.86 -8.32
C LEU A 24 11.15 7.94 -9.84
N GLY A 25 12.36 7.64 -10.34
CA GLY A 25 12.59 7.51 -11.77
C GLY A 25 11.63 6.47 -12.39
N GLY A 26 10.81 6.91 -13.35
CA GLY A 26 9.83 6.08 -14.03
C GLY A 26 8.46 5.96 -13.33
N GLU A 27 8.29 6.50 -12.13
CA GLU A 27 6.98 6.67 -11.51
C GLU A 27 6.29 7.89 -12.10
N PRO A 28 5.08 7.76 -12.68
CA PRO A 28 4.37 8.90 -13.23
C PRO A 28 3.73 9.73 -12.11
N ALA A 29 3.61 11.04 -12.32
CA ALA A 29 2.79 11.87 -11.46
C ALA A 29 1.31 11.58 -11.70
N PHE A 30 0.56 11.39 -10.61
CA PHE A 30 -0.89 11.18 -10.65
C PHE A 30 -1.62 12.46 -10.24
N GLY A 31 -2.90 12.53 -10.63
CA GLY A 31 -3.82 13.63 -10.39
C GLY A 31 -4.90 13.65 -11.48
N PRO A 32 -5.88 14.53 -11.39
CA PRO A 32 -6.16 15.40 -10.25
C PRO A 32 -6.55 14.63 -8.99
N TRP A 33 -6.30 15.25 -7.83
CA TRP A 33 -6.57 14.67 -6.52
C TRP A 33 -7.96 15.04 -6.01
N ARG A 34 -8.59 14.11 -5.25
CA ARG A 34 -9.89 14.32 -4.60
C ARG A 34 -9.89 13.76 -3.20
N ALA A 35 -10.56 14.49 -2.31
CA ALA A 35 -10.75 14.05 -0.94
C ALA A 35 -11.91 13.03 -0.87
N VAL A 36 -11.63 11.87 -0.28
CA VAL A 36 -12.64 10.82 0.00
C VAL A 36 -12.35 10.17 1.36
N ASP A 37 -13.35 9.56 1.96
CA ASP A 37 -13.16 8.72 3.14
C ASP A 37 -12.71 7.29 2.79
N ALA A 38 -12.31 6.52 3.80
CA ALA A 38 -11.82 5.16 3.61
C ALA A 38 -12.90 4.21 3.07
N SER A 39 -14.18 4.43 3.40
CA SER A 39 -15.28 3.60 2.90
C SER A 39 -15.46 3.78 1.41
N ALA A 40 -15.39 5.01 0.91
CA ALA A 40 -15.45 5.29 -0.53
C ALA A 40 -14.26 4.67 -1.27
N ILE A 41 -13.07 4.56 -0.66
CA ILE A 41 -11.94 3.84 -1.24
C ILE A 41 -12.28 2.36 -1.43
N ILE A 42 -12.86 1.70 -0.42
CA ILE A 42 -13.26 0.30 -0.52
C ILE A 42 -14.31 0.11 -1.62
N GLU A 43 -15.32 0.98 -1.69
CA GLU A 43 -16.33 0.93 -2.76
C GLU A 43 -15.71 1.10 -4.14
N PHE A 44 -14.75 2.01 -4.28
CA PHE A 44 -14.04 2.23 -5.53
C PHE A 44 -13.23 0.99 -5.96
N VAL A 45 -12.46 0.38 -5.04
CA VAL A 45 -11.66 -0.81 -5.38
C VAL A 45 -12.52 -2.04 -5.67
N LEU A 46 -13.75 -2.11 -5.14
CA LEU A 46 -14.76 -3.08 -5.55
C LEU A 46 -15.29 -2.82 -6.96
N GLY A 47 -15.25 -1.56 -7.44
CA GLY A 47 -15.65 -1.18 -8.80
C GLY A 47 -17.11 -1.48 -9.12
N GLY A 48 -18.01 -1.32 -8.16
CA GLY A 48 -19.42 -1.69 -8.27
C GLY A 48 -19.67 -3.21 -8.27
N GLY A 49 -18.62 -4.01 -8.09
CA GLY A 49 -18.71 -5.47 -7.92
C GLY A 49 -19.30 -5.86 -6.58
N ARG A 50 -19.54 -7.15 -6.42
CA ARG A 50 -19.96 -7.71 -5.14
C ARG A 50 -18.74 -8.17 -4.35
N TRP A 51 -18.86 -8.13 -3.03
CA TRP A 51 -17.91 -8.79 -2.14
C TRP A 51 -17.75 -10.26 -2.54
N PRO A 52 -16.52 -10.81 -2.52
CA PRO A 52 -16.31 -12.22 -2.80
C PRO A 52 -17.16 -13.10 -1.86
N LEU A 53 -17.75 -14.14 -2.39
CA LEU A 53 -18.50 -15.11 -1.59
C LEU A 53 -17.57 -16.19 -1.05
N GLY A 54 -17.69 -16.49 0.25
CA GLY A 54 -16.95 -17.58 0.90
C GLY A 54 -15.45 -17.30 1.15
N ARG A 55 -14.98 -16.09 0.90
CA ARG A 55 -13.61 -15.67 1.17
C ARG A 55 -13.52 -14.16 1.42
N PRO A 56 -12.46 -13.65 2.03
CA PRO A 56 -12.30 -12.22 2.18
C PRO A 56 -12.03 -11.51 0.84
N LEU A 57 -12.35 -10.23 0.78
CA LEU A 57 -11.77 -9.29 -0.17
C LEU A 57 -10.31 -9.04 0.25
N VAL A 58 -9.36 -9.29 -0.63
CA VAL A 58 -7.94 -9.06 -0.40
C VAL A 58 -7.50 -7.80 -1.15
N VAL A 59 -7.15 -6.76 -0.40
CA VAL A 59 -6.67 -5.48 -0.93
C VAL A 59 -5.21 -5.29 -0.58
N ALA A 60 -4.35 -5.10 -1.57
CA ALA A 60 -2.96 -4.73 -1.35
C ALA A 60 -2.81 -3.20 -1.27
N VAL A 61 -2.12 -2.72 -0.25
CA VAL A 61 -1.70 -1.32 -0.10
C VAL A 61 -0.18 -1.28 -0.24
N ASP A 62 0.28 -0.91 -1.43
CA ASP A 62 1.69 -0.85 -1.79
C ASP A 62 2.15 0.61 -1.93
N GLY A 63 3.43 0.83 -1.81
CA GLY A 63 4.06 2.14 -1.85
C GLY A 63 5.42 2.06 -1.21
N ARG A 64 6.25 3.07 -1.39
CA ARG A 64 7.61 3.09 -0.84
C ARG A 64 7.65 3.19 0.68
N GLY A 65 8.79 2.90 1.28
CA GLY A 65 9.07 3.13 2.69
C GLY A 65 8.70 4.57 3.09
N GLY A 66 8.04 4.76 4.26
CA GLY A 66 7.65 6.10 4.74
C GLY A 66 6.49 6.77 4.00
N SER A 67 5.85 6.12 3.01
CA SER A 67 4.78 6.73 2.20
C SER A 67 3.43 6.90 2.93
N GLY A 68 3.21 6.29 4.11
CA GLY A 68 1.92 6.37 4.81
C GLY A 68 0.98 5.18 4.58
N LYS A 69 1.47 4.09 3.99
CA LYS A 69 0.69 2.85 3.74
C LYS A 69 -0.03 2.32 4.97
N SER A 70 0.67 2.24 6.11
CA SER A 70 0.11 1.67 7.35
C SER A 70 -1.05 2.52 7.89
N THR A 71 -0.98 3.84 7.74
CA THR A 71 -2.09 4.76 8.08
C THR A 71 -3.32 4.48 7.21
N LEU A 72 -3.11 4.34 5.90
CA LEU A 72 -4.20 4.01 4.99
C LEU A 72 -4.77 2.62 5.29
N ALA A 73 -3.91 1.61 5.47
CA ALA A 73 -4.32 0.24 5.75
C ALA A 73 -5.17 0.14 7.03
N ALA A 74 -4.76 0.84 8.10
CA ALA A 74 -5.53 0.91 9.34
C ALA A 74 -6.91 1.58 9.12
N ALA A 75 -6.97 2.66 8.35
CA ALA A 75 -8.23 3.33 8.03
C ALA A 75 -9.16 2.43 7.20
N LEU A 76 -8.63 1.71 6.20
CA LEU A 76 -9.40 0.75 5.40
C LEU A 76 -9.94 -0.40 6.26
N ALA A 77 -9.11 -0.97 7.13
CA ALA A 77 -9.54 -2.01 8.05
C ALA A 77 -10.63 -1.52 9.01
N GLY A 78 -10.55 -0.26 9.46
CA GLY A 78 -11.57 0.38 10.30
C GLY A 78 -12.95 0.50 9.65
N THR A 79 -13.06 0.35 8.33
CA THR A 79 -14.37 0.41 7.63
C THR A 79 -15.19 -0.87 7.74
N HIS A 80 -14.58 -1.97 8.14
CA HIS A 80 -15.23 -3.29 8.11
C HIS A 80 -14.97 -4.08 9.39
N VAL A 81 -16.03 -4.52 10.07
CA VAL A 81 -15.91 -5.32 11.30
C VAL A 81 -15.24 -6.66 10.98
N GLY A 82 -14.23 -7.01 11.75
CA GLY A 82 -13.46 -8.24 11.53
C GLY A 82 -12.46 -8.17 10.37
N ALA A 83 -12.17 -6.96 9.86
CA ALA A 83 -11.08 -6.78 8.93
C ALA A 83 -9.72 -7.04 9.61
N VAL A 84 -8.77 -7.55 8.83
CA VAL A 84 -7.42 -7.85 9.30
C VAL A 84 -6.40 -7.13 8.42
N VAL A 85 -5.36 -6.55 9.04
CA VAL A 85 -4.18 -6.04 8.33
C VAL A 85 -3.06 -7.07 8.45
N VAL A 86 -2.46 -7.42 7.32
CA VAL A 86 -1.27 -8.28 7.24
C VAL A 86 -0.12 -7.41 6.75
N HIS A 87 0.92 -7.28 7.57
CA HIS A 87 2.11 -6.50 7.25
C HIS A 87 3.13 -7.35 6.50
N THR A 88 3.60 -6.87 5.34
CA THR A 88 4.66 -7.57 4.60
C THR A 88 5.96 -7.63 5.39
N ASP A 89 6.22 -6.64 6.25
CA ASP A 89 7.39 -6.58 7.11
C ASP A 89 7.44 -7.75 8.10
N ASP A 90 6.30 -8.28 8.54
CA ASP A 90 6.23 -9.48 9.37
C ASP A 90 6.70 -10.73 8.62
N VAL A 91 6.36 -10.83 7.34
CA VAL A 91 6.81 -11.94 6.48
C VAL A 91 8.27 -11.77 6.08
N ALA A 92 8.67 -10.53 5.80
CA ALA A 92 10.01 -10.16 5.34
C ALA A 92 11.09 -10.20 6.43
N TRP A 93 10.68 -10.26 7.71
CA TRP A 93 11.58 -10.18 8.86
C TRP A 93 12.66 -11.26 8.80
N HIS A 94 13.93 -10.85 8.71
CA HIS A 94 15.11 -11.70 8.51
C HIS A 94 15.09 -12.57 7.23
N GLU A 95 14.32 -12.20 6.25
CA GLU A 95 14.38 -12.79 4.91
C GLU A 95 15.18 -11.86 3.96
N PRO A 96 15.71 -12.36 2.84
CA PRO A 96 16.36 -11.52 1.84
C PRO A 96 15.43 -10.44 1.32
N PHE A 97 15.96 -9.25 1.05
CA PHE A 97 15.18 -8.13 0.51
C PHE A 97 14.37 -8.57 -0.72
N PHE A 98 13.04 -8.40 -0.61
CA PHE A 98 12.05 -8.80 -1.64
C PHE A 98 12.02 -10.28 -2.04
N GLY A 99 12.81 -11.17 -1.39
CA GLY A 99 12.80 -12.62 -1.61
C GLY A 99 11.68 -13.38 -0.88
N TRP A 100 10.94 -12.71 -0.01
CA TRP A 100 9.89 -13.25 0.85
C TRP A 100 8.55 -13.50 0.14
N GLY A 101 8.39 -13.05 -1.11
CA GLY A 101 7.12 -13.18 -1.86
C GLY A 101 6.49 -14.58 -1.84
N PRO A 102 7.26 -15.67 -2.05
CA PRO A 102 6.72 -17.03 -1.95
C PRO A 102 6.13 -17.36 -0.57
N LEU A 103 6.71 -16.83 0.52
CA LEU A 103 6.20 -17.05 1.89
C LEU A 103 4.83 -16.39 2.08
N LEU A 104 4.66 -15.14 1.65
CA LEU A 104 3.36 -14.47 1.71
C LEU A 104 2.33 -15.18 0.83
N ARG A 105 2.72 -15.56 -0.39
CA ARG A 105 1.83 -16.24 -1.31
C ARG A 105 1.30 -17.55 -0.72
N ASP A 106 2.20 -18.42 -0.27
CA ASP A 106 1.86 -19.77 0.14
C ASP A 106 1.28 -19.83 1.56
N GLY A 107 1.80 -18.99 2.46
CA GLY A 107 1.40 -18.96 3.88
C GLY A 107 0.14 -18.13 4.15
N VAL A 108 -0.17 -17.15 3.30
CA VAL A 108 -1.27 -16.21 3.54
C VAL A 108 -2.23 -16.15 2.36
N LEU A 109 -1.77 -15.72 1.17
CA LEU A 109 -2.67 -15.38 0.07
C LEU A 109 -3.43 -16.58 -0.49
N LEU A 110 -2.78 -17.73 -0.66
CA LEU A 110 -3.43 -18.95 -1.15
C LEU A 110 -4.50 -19.48 -0.18
N PRO A 111 -4.27 -19.60 1.14
CA PRO A 111 -5.32 -19.90 2.10
C PRO A 111 -6.50 -18.93 2.04
N LEU A 112 -6.24 -17.61 2.01
CA LEU A 112 -7.29 -16.60 1.89
C LEU A 112 -8.11 -16.76 0.61
N ARG A 113 -7.45 -17.07 -0.51
CA ARG A 113 -8.14 -17.29 -1.79
C ARG A 113 -9.10 -18.47 -1.74
N ARG A 114 -8.80 -19.50 -0.91
CA ARG A 114 -9.68 -20.66 -0.67
C ARG A 114 -10.73 -20.43 0.41
N GLY A 115 -10.75 -19.26 1.06
CA GLY A 115 -11.66 -18.96 2.17
C GLY A 115 -11.24 -19.60 3.50
N GLU A 116 -10.01 -20.06 3.59
CA GLU A 116 -9.46 -20.72 4.77
C GLU A 116 -8.95 -19.67 5.79
N ALA A 117 -8.94 -20.03 7.07
CA ALA A 117 -8.23 -19.26 8.09
C ALA A 117 -6.72 -19.31 7.83
N VAL A 118 -6.02 -18.24 8.23
CA VAL A 118 -4.57 -18.19 8.22
C VAL A 118 -4.06 -18.30 9.66
N ALA A 119 -3.08 -19.18 9.87
CA ALA A 119 -2.23 -19.23 11.05
C ALA A 119 -0.81 -19.56 10.53
N PHE A 120 -0.11 -18.52 10.06
CA PHE A 120 1.18 -18.66 9.42
C PHE A 120 2.30 -18.10 10.29
N ARG A 121 3.31 -18.91 10.55
CA ARG A 121 4.54 -18.49 11.22
C ARG A 121 5.69 -18.53 10.22
N PRO A 122 6.20 -17.36 9.77
CA PRO A 122 7.35 -17.32 8.88
C PRO A 122 8.54 -18.12 9.45
N PRO A 123 9.29 -18.86 8.63
CA PRO A 123 10.40 -19.69 9.11
C PRO A 123 11.46 -18.90 9.90
N ALA A 124 11.70 -17.64 9.52
CA ALA A 124 12.63 -16.77 10.23
C ALA A 124 12.23 -16.51 11.68
N TRP A 125 10.92 -16.42 11.99
CA TRP A 125 10.46 -16.24 13.38
C TRP A 125 10.92 -17.36 14.28
N GLY A 126 10.82 -18.62 13.82
CA GLY A 126 11.32 -19.76 14.56
C GLY A 126 12.83 -19.75 14.74
N ARG A 127 13.57 -19.41 13.68
CA ARG A 127 15.05 -19.35 13.70
C ARG A 127 15.60 -18.27 14.63
N HIS A 128 14.89 -17.13 14.76
CA HIS A 128 15.35 -15.96 15.51
C HIS A 128 14.56 -15.70 16.80
N GLY A 129 13.72 -16.66 17.23
CA GLY A 129 13.06 -16.60 18.53
C GLY A 129 11.92 -15.57 18.62
N ARG A 130 11.32 -15.17 17.50
CA ARG A 130 10.11 -14.32 17.51
C ARG A 130 8.89 -15.20 17.73
N ASP A 131 8.12 -14.94 18.77
CA ASP A 131 6.88 -15.64 19.06
C ASP A 131 5.70 -15.10 18.26
N GLY A 132 4.60 -15.89 18.25
CA GLY A 132 3.34 -15.53 17.59
C GLY A 132 3.18 -16.09 16.20
N TRP A 133 2.12 -15.61 15.52
CA TRP A 133 1.67 -16.04 14.21
C TRP A 133 1.06 -14.86 13.47
N ILE A 134 1.09 -14.91 12.16
CA ILE A 134 0.25 -14.08 11.30
C ILE A 134 -1.09 -14.79 11.21
N GLU A 135 -2.14 -14.17 11.76
CA GLU A 135 -3.45 -14.80 11.91
C GLU A 135 -4.53 -14.04 11.16
N VAL A 136 -5.33 -14.75 10.38
CA VAL A 136 -6.57 -14.24 9.80
C VAL A 136 -7.68 -15.24 10.12
N PRO A 137 -8.66 -14.88 10.96
CA PRO A 137 -9.78 -15.76 11.28
C PRO A 137 -10.60 -16.15 10.05
N ALA A 138 -11.15 -17.36 10.07
CA ALA A 138 -12.14 -17.77 9.07
C ALA A 138 -13.35 -16.81 9.09
N GLY A 139 -13.85 -16.47 7.92
CA GLY A 139 -15.00 -15.55 7.79
C GLY A 139 -14.65 -14.07 7.88
N SER A 140 -13.36 -13.70 7.98
CA SER A 140 -12.95 -12.31 7.79
C SER A 140 -13.45 -11.80 6.43
N GLY A 141 -14.13 -10.64 6.41
CA GLY A 141 -14.67 -10.07 5.18
C GLY A 141 -13.64 -9.32 4.36
N LEU A 142 -12.71 -8.62 5.03
CA LEU A 142 -11.67 -7.80 4.43
C LEU A 142 -10.29 -8.17 4.99
N VAL A 143 -9.33 -8.35 4.11
CA VAL A 143 -7.91 -8.46 4.46
C VAL A 143 -7.14 -7.40 3.68
N VAL A 144 -6.44 -6.52 4.41
CA VAL A 144 -5.55 -5.52 3.83
C VAL A 144 -4.12 -6.03 3.99
N VAL A 145 -3.46 -6.34 2.89
CA VAL A 145 -2.03 -6.67 2.87
C VAL A 145 -1.26 -5.38 2.60
N GLU A 146 -0.44 -4.93 3.55
CA GLU A 146 0.26 -3.66 3.41
C GLU A 146 1.77 -3.81 3.54
N GLY A 147 2.48 -3.00 2.78
CA GLY A 147 3.94 -2.89 2.81
C GLY A 147 4.54 -2.72 1.43
N VAL A 148 5.85 -2.48 1.37
CA VAL A 148 6.57 -2.42 0.10
C VAL A 148 6.54 -3.79 -0.57
N GLY A 149 6.03 -3.85 -1.79
CA GLY A 149 5.88 -5.12 -2.51
C GLY A 149 4.62 -5.92 -2.15
N ALA A 150 3.64 -5.33 -1.48
CA ALA A 150 2.36 -5.98 -1.23
C ALA A 150 1.60 -6.33 -2.53
N ALA A 151 1.89 -5.64 -3.64
CA ALA A 151 1.29 -5.86 -4.95
C ALA A 151 2.30 -6.43 -5.97
N GLN A 152 3.18 -7.37 -5.56
CA GLN A 152 4.10 -8.03 -6.49
C GLN A 152 3.35 -8.70 -7.65
N ARG A 153 3.94 -8.67 -8.86
CA ARG A 153 3.37 -9.33 -10.05
C ARG A 153 3.13 -10.83 -9.83
N SER A 154 3.97 -11.46 -9.00
CA SER A 154 3.86 -12.90 -8.68
C SER A 154 2.60 -13.28 -7.90
N PHE A 155 1.90 -12.31 -7.31
CA PHE A 155 0.67 -12.59 -6.57
C PHE A 155 -0.57 -12.68 -7.48
N GLY A 156 -0.55 -12.02 -8.65
CA GLY A 156 -1.59 -12.16 -9.68
C GLY A 156 -3.00 -12.07 -9.12
N ASP A 157 -3.82 -13.07 -9.43
CA ASP A 157 -5.24 -13.15 -9.02
C ASP A 157 -5.47 -13.46 -7.53
N LEU A 158 -4.41 -13.58 -6.73
CA LEU A 158 -4.54 -13.77 -5.29
C LEU A 158 -4.93 -12.47 -4.57
N ILE A 159 -4.72 -11.33 -5.22
CA ILE A 159 -5.12 -9.99 -4.76
C ILE A 159 -6.28 -9.50 -5.61
N ASP A 160 -7.37 -9.07 -5.00
CA ASP A 160 -8.56 -8.59 -5.71
C ASP A 160 -8.39 -7.16 -6.25
N ALA A 161 -7.68 -6.33 -5.50
CA ALA A 161 -7.32 -4.97 -5.91
C ALA A 161 -6.04 -4.50 -5.25
N SER A 162 -5.30 -3.61 -5.91
CA SER A 162 -4.15 -2.94 -5.32
C SER A 162 -4.33 -1.42 -5.33
N ILE A 163 -3.79 -0.78 -4.29
CA ILE A 163 -3.72 0.66 -4.11
C ILE A 163 -2.24 1.03 -4.07
N TRP A 164 -1.85 2.01 -4.87
CA TRP A 164 -0.52 2.61 -4.81
C TRP A 164 -0.55 3.87 -3.94
N VAL A 165 0.32 3.93 -2.93
CA VAL A 165 0.48 5.13 -2.11
C VAL A 165 1.66 5.92 -2.66
N GLN A 166 1.35 6.96 -3.46
CA GLN A 166 2.34 7.87 -4.01
C GLN A 166 2.78 8.89 -2.99
N SER A 167 4.06 9.08 -2.81
CA SER A 167 4.60 10.06 -1.86
C SER A 167 5.81 10.77 -2.43
N ASP A 168 6.02 12.00 -1.97
CA ASP A 168 7.27 12.72 -2.17
C ASP A 168 8.45 11.91 -1.62
N PHE A 169 9.54 11.87 -2.39
CA PHE A 169 10.71 11.06 -2.09
C PHE A 169 11.39 11.50 -0.80
N VAL A 170 11.65 12.78 -0.68
CA VAL A 170 12.39 13.35 0.45
C VAL A 170 11.58 13.28 1.73
N GLU A 171 10.27 13.55 1.63
CA GLU A 171 9.39 13.47 2.80
C GLU A 171 9.21 12.03 3.28
N ALA A 172 9.12 11.06 2.38
CA ALA A 172 9.04 9.64 2.73
C ALA A 172 10.30 9.15 3.45
N GLU A 173 11.49 9.53 2.95
CA GLU A 173 12.77 9.24 3.61
C GLU A 173 12.83 9.86 5.02
N ARG A 174 12.50 11.15 5.12
CA ARG A 174 12.48 11.88 6.39
C ARG A 174 11.60 11.18 7.43
N ARG A 175 10.39 10.74 7.02
CA ARG A 175 9.44 10.03 7.90
C ARG A 175 9.95 8.65 8.29
N GLY A 176 10.49 7.90 7.34
CA GLY A 176 11.02 6.57 7.58
C GLY A 176 12.18 6.58 8.56
N ILE A 177 13.17 7.43 8.34
CA ILE A 177 14.31 7.60 9.26
C ILE A 177 13.83 8.06 10.65
N ALA A 178 12.90 9.02 10.72
CA ALA A 178 12.39 9.51 12.00
C ALA A 178 11.70 8.40 12.80
N ARG A 179 10.90 7.55 12.13
CA ARG A 179 10.26 6.38 12.74
C ARG A 179 11.30 5.38 13.25
N ASP A 180 12.24 4.98 12.41
CA ASP A 180 13.24 3.96 12.74
C ASP A 180 14.13 4.39 13.94
N VAL A 181 14.43 5.69 14.02
CA VAL A 181 15.13 6.28 15.18
C VAL A 181 14.27 6.25 16.44
N ALA A 182 12.97 6.58 16.32
CA ALA A 182 12.06 6.60 17.46
C ALA A 182 11.79 5.20 18.03
N GLU A 183 11.72 4.20 17.16
CA GLU A 183 11.48 2.79 17.53
C GLU A 183 12.76 2.06 17.97
N GLY A 184 13.94 2.63 17.67
CA GLY A 184 15.23 2.05 18.06
C GLY A 184 15.57 0.73 17.35
N LEU A 185 14.89 0.42 16.23
CA LEU A 185 14.97 -0.88 15.55
C LEU A 185 16.37 -1.19 14.98
N ASN A 186 17.09 -0.16 14.57
CA ASN A 186 18.38 -0.28 13.90
C ASN A 186 19.54 0.34 14.72
N GLY A 187 19.34 0.52 16.03
CA GLY A 187 20.31 1.18 16.90
C GLY A 187 20.16 2.70 16.91
N GLY A 188 21.28 3.44 17.01
CA GLY A 188 21.24 4.90 17.03
C GLY A 188 20.93 5.52 15.66
N ARG A 189 20.73 6.85 15.63
CA ARG A 189 20.37 7.60 14.41
C ARG A 189 21.27 7.30 13.21
N GLU A 190 22.57 7.20 13.43
CA GLU A 190 23.54 6.96 12.36
C GLU A 190 23.35 5.57 11.74
N ALA A 191 23.11 4.55 12.55
CA ALA A 191 22.81 3.19 12.09
C ALA A 191 21.45 3.11 11.37
N ALA A 192 20.43 3.82 11.86
CA ALA A 192 19.13 3.90 11.21
C ALA A 192 19.21 4.55 9.83
N VAL A 193 19.99 5.63 9.67
CA VAL A 193 20.23 6.28 8.37
C VAL A 193 20.98 5.34 7.43
N ALA A 194 22.02 4.66 7.89
CA ALA A 194 22.78 3.72 7.07
C ALA A 194 21.90 2.57 6.58
N PHE A 195 21.10 1.97 7.47
CA PHE A 195 20.16 0.91 7.12
C PHE A 195 19.09 1.41 6.12
N TRP A 196 18.57 2.62 6.31
CA TRP A 196 17.61 3.23 5.39
C TRP A 196 18.17 3.33 3.96
N HIS A 197 19.41 3.81 3.81
CA HIS A 197 20.03 3.93 2.50
C HIS A 197 20.33 2.56 1.86
N GLU A 198 20.73 1.56 2.64
CA GLU A 198 20.84 0.19 2.16
C GLU A 198 19.49 -0.35 1.67
N TRP A 199 18.46 -0.24 2.51
CA TRP A 199 17.08 -0.62 2.15
C TRP A 199 16.62 0.06 0.87
N MET A 200 16.79 1.39 0.78
CA MET A 200 16.40 2.15 -0.40
C MET A 200 17.06 1.69 -1.68
N SER A 201 18.32 1.29 -1.65
CA SER A 201 19.02 0.81 -2.84
C SER A 201 18.35 -0.44 -3.43
N HIS A 202 17.84 -1.32 -2.57
CA HIS A 202 17.08 -2.51 -2.97
C HIS A 202 15.64 -2.16 -3.37
N GLU A 203 14.98 -1.27 -2.61
CA GLU A 203 13.61 -0.81 -2.90
C GLU A 203 13.51 -0.14 -4.27
N LEU A 204 14.44 0.74 -4.62
CA LEU A 204 14.46 1.45 -5.90
C LEU A 204 14.54 0.46 -7.07
N THR A 205 15.44 -0.51 -6.98
CA THR A 205 15.60 -1.56 -7.99
C THR A 205 14.30 -2.37 -8.12
N PHE A 206 13.78 -2.85 -6.99
CA PHE A 206 12.56 -3.64 -6.94
C PHE A 206 11.36 -2.88 -7.53
N LEU A 207 11.13 -1.63 -7.13
CA LEU A 207 10.02 -0.83 -7.62
C LEU A 207 10.15 -0.51 -9.11
N SER A 208 11.36 -0.27 -9.61
CA SER A 208 11.60 -0.03 -11.05
C SER A 208 11.25 -1.25 -11.91
N GLU A 209 11.49 -2.46 -11.39
CA GLU A 209 11.15 -3.72 -12.05
C GLU A 209 9.67 -4.09 -11.92
N GLN A 210 9.12 -3.95 -10.72
CA GLN A 210 7.74 -4.33 -10.42
C GLN A 210 6.71 -3.34 -10.95
N ARG A 211 7.00 -2.03 -10.89
CA ARG A 211 6.12 -0.93 -11.31
C ARG A 211 4.68 -1.11 -10.80
N PRO A 212 4.47 -1.22 -9.46
CA PRO A 212 3.16 -1.55 -8.88
C PRO A 212 2.08 -0.53 -9.23
N TRP A 213 2.45 0.73 -9.45
CA TRP A 213 1.55 1.79 -9.88
C TRP A 213 0.82 1.53 -11.20
N GLU A 214 1.41 0.72 -12.11
CA GLU A 214 0.77 0.38 -13.40
C GLU A 214 -0.42 -0.57 -13.24
N ARG A 215 -0.49 -1.29 -12.12
CA ARG A 215 -1.54 -2.26 -11.81
C ARG A 215 -2.47 -1.79 -10.70
N ALA A 216 -2.16 -0.66 -10.08
CA ALA A 216 -2.98 -0.10 -9.03
C ALA A 216 -4.36 0.27 -9.58
N ARG A 217 -5.39 -0.08 -8.84
CA ARG A 217 -6.76 0.32 -9.15
C ARG A 217 -7.06 1.75 -8.71
N LEU A 218 -6.31 2.22 -7.74
CA LEU A 218 -6.41 3.57 -7.19
C LEU A 218 -5.03 4.02 -6.73
N VAL A 219 -4.78 5.32 -6.83
CA VAL A 219 -3.61 5.97 -6.24
C VAL A 219 -4.06 6.85 -5.09
N VAL A 220 -3.36 6.78 -3.97
CA VAL A 220 -3.59 7.61 -2.79
C VAL A 220 -2.37 8.46 -2.53
N ALA A 221 -2.55 9.74 -2.24
CA ALA A 221 -1.44 10.61 -1.88
C ALA A 221 -0.96 10.30 -0.45
N GLY A 222 0.31 9.98 -0.32
CA GLY A 222 0.99 9.76 0.95
C GLY A 222 1.63 11.01 1.53
N THR A 223 1.74 12.07 0.73
CA THR A 223 2.14 13.42 1.14
C THR A 223 1.02 14.40 0.84
N ASN A 224 1.03 15.55 1.53
CA ASN A 224 -0.02 16.54 1.36
C ASN A 224 0.01 17.13 -0.05
N VAL A 225 -1.05 16.96 -0.79
CA VAL A 225 -1.29 17.52 -2.13
C VAL A 225 -2.42 18.52 -2.15
N MET A 226 -3.20 18.54 -1.08
CA MET A 226 -4.34 19.43 -0.87
C MET A 226 -4.72 19.46 0.62
N ASP A 227 -5.47 20.45 1.05
CA ASP A 227 -6.07 20.44 2.38
C ASP A 227 -7.14 19.35 2.47
N LEU A 228 -7.03 18.52 3.50
CA LEU A 228 -7.94 17.39 3.72
C LEU A 228 -8.69 17.55 5.03
N PRO A 229 -10.02 17.34 5.03
CA PRO A 229 -10.76 17.10 6.27
C PRO A 229 -10.20 15.89 7.03
N ALA A 230 -10.34 15.90 8.35
CA ALA A 230 -9.91 14.78 9.20
C ALA A 230 -10.53 13.46 8.73
N GLY A 231 -9.72 12.41 8.63
CA GLY A 231 -10.15 11.07 8.23
C GLY A 231 -10.35 10.89 6.72
N GLN A 232 -10.05 11.89 5.90
CA GLN A 232 -10.11 11.77 4.44
C GLN A 232 -8.71 11.58 3.82
N PHE A 233 -8.70 11.04 2.61
CA PHE A 233 -7.53 10.75 1.80
C PHE A 233 -7.67 11.41 0.44
N ALA A 234 -6.57 11.98 -0.08
CA ALA A 234 -6.51 12.44 -1.45
C ALA A 234 -6.30 11.24 -2.37
N VAL A 235 -7.21 11.03 -3.30
CA VAL A 235 -7.16 9.93 -4.26
C VAL A 235 -7.13 10.44 -5.69
N SER A 236 -6.50 9.66 -6.57
CA SER A 236 -6.45 9.90 -8.00
C SER A 236 -6.73 8.60 -8.76
N PRO A 237 -7.33 8.66 -9.96
CA PRO A 237 -7.42 7.49 -10.82
C PRO A 237 -6.02 7.00 -11.20
N PRO A 238 -5.87 5.71 -11.56
CA PRO A 238 -4.56 5.13 -11.92
C PRO A 238 -4.01 5.62 -13.27
N THR A 239 -4.73 6.50 -13.98
CA THR A 239 -4.28 7.09 -15.24
C THR A 239 -3.37 8.28 -14.93
N PRO A 240 -2.10 8.25 -15.36
CA PRO A 240 -1.19 9.37 -15.15
C PRO A 240 -1.74 10.67 -15.73
N SER A 241 -1.48 11.79 -15.04
CA SER A 241 -1.79 13.11 -15.57
C SER A 241 -1.00 13.32 -16.86
N THR A 242 -1.68 13.68 -17.95
CA THR A 242 -0.99 14.11 -19.17
C THR A 242 -0.28 15.43 -18.87
N PRO A 243 1.04 15.56 -19.12
CA PRO A 243 1.70 16.84 -18.93
C PRO A 243 1.04 17.86 -19.86
N VAL A 244 0.53 18.95 -19.28
CA VAL A 244 0.04 20.09 -20.06
C VAL A 244 1.24 20.66 -20.80
N SER A 245 1.32 20.45 -22.10
CA SER A 245 2.30 21.10 -22.96
C SER A 245 2.07 22.61 -22.84
N ARG A 246 2.98 23.32 -22.17
CA ARG A 246 2.97 24.77 -22.22
C ARG A 246 3.33 25.22 -23.63
N PRO A 247 2.59 26.16 -24.20
CA PRO A 247 2.90 26.75 -25.50
C PRO A 247 4.21 27.53 -25.50
#